data_dc07cc01441b86dd072006f7efe6a392
#
_entry.id   dc07cc01441b86dd072006f7efe6a392
#
_cell.length_a   1.000
_cell.length_b   1.000
_cell.length_c   1.000
_cell.angle_alpha   90.00
_cell.angle_beta   90.00
_cell.angle_gamma   90.00
#
_symmetry.space_group_name_H-M   'P 1'
#
loop_
_entity.id
_entity.type
_entity.pdbx_description
1 polymer ?
#
loop_
_entity_poly.entity_id
_entity_poly.type
_entity_poly.pdbx_seq_one_letter_code
_entity_poly.pdbx_strand_id
1 'polypeptide(L)'
;MQQGHPTTLYCTDTVSNVPDGVIVKPATDIMAIDMDIVRQTSESFLSNVFRYKMIQKTDAVWIDCDAFCHKPFPDEMQNIYAGHGFRGALNCGVVYIPPRGELIAQLLDYYDNLPDAPAWFNKQQRKRIEKQDSHLPQAVRIYNAERTAFGPQAFTYFAQQTGDFEKAL
;
A
#
# COMPACT_ATOMS: atom_id res chain seq x y z
N MET A 1 -0.68 -9.06 19.27
CA MET A 1 -1.02 -10.12 20.26
C MET A 1 -0.64 -9.73 21.68
N GLN A 2 0.58 -9.32 21.99
CA GLN A 2 0.88 -8.81 23.37
C GLN A 2 0.04 -7.58 23.76
N GLN A 3 -0.47 -6.82 22.76
CA GLN A 3 -1.34 -5.65 22.97
C GLN A 3 -2.84 -5.96 22.83
N GLY A 4 -3.24 -7.24 22.71
CA GLY A 4 -4.65 -7.66 22.67
C GLY A 4 -5.35 -7.49 21.31
N HIS A 5 -4.66 -7.03 20.26
CA HIS A 5 -5.28 -6.85 18.95
C HIS A 5 -5.42 -8.19 18.19
N PRO A 6 -6.59 -8.51 17.63
CA PRO A 6 -6.74 -9.62 16.70
C PRO A 6 -5.84 -9.37 15.47
N THR A 7 -5.10 -10.39 15.08
CA THR A 7 -4.13 -10.27 13.98
C THR A 7 -4.48 -11.26 12.88
N THR A 8 -4.58 -10.78 11.65
CA THR A 8 -4.79 -11.60 10.45
C THR A 8 -3.57 -11.50 9.54
N LEU A 9 -3.04 -12.64 9.13
CA LEU A 9 -1.98 -12.77 8.13
C LEU A 9 -2.60 -13.21 6.80
N TYR A 10 -2.47 -12.39 5.77
CA TYR A 10 -2.88 -12.74 4.42
C TYR A 10 -1.70 -13.31 3.63
N CYS A 11 -1.89 -14.47 3.02
CA CYS A 11 -0.82 -15.19 2.34
C CYS A 11 -1.21 -15.53 0.90
N THR A 12 -0.22 -15.51 0.01
CA THR A 12 -0.37 -15.96 -1.38
C THR A 12 -0.14 -17.47 -1.52
N ASP A 13 0.49 -18.08 -0.51
CA ASP A 13 0.81 -19.49 -0.47
C ASP A 13 0.75 -20.01 0.99
N THR A 14 0.98 -21.28 1.21
CA THR A 14 1.02 -21.92 2.53
C THR A 14 2.19 -21.37 3.35
N VAL A 15 1.91 -20.97 4.60
CA VAL A 15 2.92 -20.52 5.55
C VAL A 15 3.01 -21.48 6.74
N SER A 16 4.23 -21.67 7.24
CA SER A 16 4.53 -22.45 8.45
C SER A 16 4.98 -21.55 9.59
N ASN A 17 5.02 -22.12 10.81
CA ASN A 17 5.48 -21.42 12.02
C ASN A 17 4.71 -20.12 12.31
N VAL A 18 3.42 -20.10 12.02
CA VAL A 18 2.53 -18.98 12.35
C VAL A 18 2.37 -18.94 13.88
N PRO A 19 2.55 -17.80 14.53
CA PRO A 19 2.35 -17.67 15.97
C PRO A 19 0.90 -18.00 16.39
N ASP A 20 0.73 -18.57 17.58
CA ASP A 20 -0.59 -18.85 18.14
C ASP A 20 -1.47 -17.60 18.22
N GLY A 21 -2.72 -17.73 17.82
CA GLY A 21 -3.71 -16.65 17.85
C GLY A 21 -3.69 -15.75 16.60
N VAL A 22 -2.79 -15.98 15.63
CA VAL A 22 -2.86 -15.32 14.31
C VAL A 22 -3.83 -16.07 13.40
N ILE A 23 -4.76 -15.35 12.79
CA ILE A 23 -5.70 -15.89 11.80
C ILE A 23 -5.02 -15.84 10.43
N VAL A 24 -4.87 -16.98 9.77
CA VAL A 24 -4.34 -17.04 8.40
C VAL A 24 -5.48 -17.04 7.41
N LYS A 25 -5.40 -16.19 6.38
CA LYS A 25 -6.38 -16.11 5.28
C LYS A 25 -5.66 -16.04 3.93
N PRO A 26 -6.26 -16.56 2.85
CA PRO A 26 -5.71 -16.37 1.52
C PRO A 26 -5.80 -14.89 1.10
N ALA A 27 -4.75 -14.38 0.47
CA ALA A 27 -4.74 -13.01 -0.04
C ALA A 27 -5.82 -12.78 -1.12
N THR A 28 -6.26 -13.84 -1.77
CA THR A 28 -7.37 -13.80 -2.75
C THR A 28 -8.72 -13.44 -2.14
N ASP A 29 -8.90 -13.53 -0.82
CA ASP A 29 -10.09 -13.00 -0.14
C ASP A 29 -10.19 -11.47 -0.28
N ILE A 30 -9.07 -10.79 -0.47
CA ILE A 30 -9.01 -9.34 -0.63
C ILE A 30 -9.02 -8.96 -2.11
N MET A 31 -8.16 -9.53 -2.93
CA MET A 31 -8.06 -9.20 -4.36
C MET A 31 -7.49 -10.37 -5.18
N ALA A 32 -7.83 -10.42 -6.45
CA ALA A 32 -7.12 -11.28 -7.39
C ALA A 32 -5.65 -10.85 -7.50
N ILE A 33 -4.74 -11.81 -7.58
CA ILE A 33 -3.31 -11.56 -7.65
C ILE A 33 -2.80 -11.98 -9.03
N ASP A 34 -2.29 -11.02 -9.77
CA ASP A 34 -1.61 -11.26 -11.04
C ASP A 34 -0.13 -11.56 -10.77
N MET A 35 0.20 -12.84 -10.72
CA MET A 35 1.57 -13.30 -10.47
C MET A 35 2.54 -12.94 -11.60
N ASP A 36 2.06 -12.70 -12.83
CA ASP A 36 2.93 -12.27 -13.92
C ASP A 36 3.36 -10.81 -13.74
N ILE A 37 2.48 -9.95 -13.24
CA ILE A 37 2.84 -8.60 -12.83
C ILE A 37 3.80 -8.64 -11.63
N VAL A 38 3.55 -9.48 -10.62
CA VAL A 38 4.42 -9.60 -9.44
C VAL A 38 5.83 -10.05 -9.84
N ARG A 39 5.98 -11.02 -10.74
CA ARG A 39 7.29 -11.47 -11.24
C ARG A 39 8.06 -10.39 -12.00
N GLN A 40 7.37 -9.49 -12.67
CA GLN A 40 7.97 -8.38 -13.42
C GLN A 40 8.20 -7.13 -12.58
N THR A 41 7.65 -7.06 -11.36
CA THR A 41 7.81 -5.96 -10.41
C THR A 41 8.46 -6.44 -9.12
N SER A 42 7.69 -6.69 -8.07
CA SER A 42 8.11 -7.30 -6.79
C SER A 42 6.93 -7.56 -5.86
N GLU A 43 7.16 -8.33 -4.81
CA GLU A 43 6.24 -8.50 -3.69
C GLU A 43 5.94 -7.15 -2.99
N SER A 44 6.90 -6.23 -2.98
CA SER A 44 6.70 -4.87 -2.44
C SER A 44 5.67 -4.08 -3.26
N PHE A 45 5.66 -4.23 -4.59
CA PHE A 45 4.59 -3.67 -5.42
C PHE A 45 3.24 -4.26 -5.05
N LEU A 46 3.14 -5.59 -4.96
CA LEU A 46 1.91 -6.28 -4.57
C LEU A 46 1.42 -5.80 -3.20
N SER A 47 2.30 -5.73 -2.20
CA SER A 47 1.93 -5.30 -0.86
C SER A 47 1.41 -3.85 -0.82
N ASN A 48 1.93 -2.96 -1.66
CA ASN A 48 1.45 -1.58 -1.76
C ASN A 48 0.01 -1.50 -2.28
N VAL A 49 -0.35 -2.27 -3.30
CA VAL A 49 -1.73 -2.34 -3.81
C VAL A 49 -2.64 -3.05 -2.83
N PHE A 50 -2.17 -4.19 -2.30
CA PHE A 50 -2.93 -5.05 -1.40
C PHE A 50 -3.36 -4.33 -0.12
N ARG A 51 -2.45 -3.56 0.51
CA ARG A 51 -2.73 -2.88 1.79
C ARG A 51 -3.93 -1.95 1.72
N TYR A 52 -4.08 -1.19 0.63
CA TYR A 52 -5.20 -0.25 0.51
C TYR A 52 -6.51 -0.97 0.20
N LYS A 53 -6.50 -2.02 -0.64
CA LYS A 53 -7.68 -2.87 -0.87
C LYS A 53 -8.09 -3.62 0.41
N MET A 54 -7.13 -4.07 1.21
CA MET A 54 -7.37 -4.70 2.51
C MET A 54 -8.01 -3.72 3.49
N ILE A 55 -7.45 -2.53 3.68
CA ILE A 55 -7.99 -1.50 4.57
C ILE A 55 -9.42 -1.16 4.16
N GLN A 56 -9.68 -0.89 2.87
CA GLN A 56 -11.02 -0.57 2.38
C GLN A 56 -12.03 -1.68 2.69
N LYS A 57 -11.63 -2.94 2.54
CA LYS A 57 -12.53 -4.10 2.65
C LYS A 57 -12.77 -4.53 4.09
N THR A 58 -11.79 -4.31 4.99
CA THR A 58 -11.81 -4.88 6.34
C THR A 58 -11.84 -3.84 7.46
N ASP A 59 -11.62 -2.57 7.14
CA ASP A 59 -11.48 -1.48 8.14
C ASP A 59 -10.37 -1.75 9.18
N ALA A 60 -9.34 -2.49 8.80
CA ALA A 60 -8.25 -2.88 9.68
C ALA A 60 -6.99 -2.02 9.45
N VAL A 61 -6.12 -1.96 10.44
CA VAL A 61 -4.80 -1.37 10.33
C VAL A 61 -3.88 -2.31 9.56
N TRP A 62 -3.19 -1.80 8.56
CA TRP A 62 -2.08 -2.50 7.91
C TRP A 62 -0.82 -2.41 8.75
N ILE A 63 -0.11 -3.51 8.89
CA ILE A 63 1.18 -3.57 9.57
C ILE A 63 2.13 -4.44 8.72
N ASP A 64 3.28 -3.89 8.32
CA ASP A 64 4.35 -4.67 7.69
C ASP A 64 4.91 -5.70 8.70
N CYS A 65 5.33 -6.86 8.23
CA CYS A 65 5.77 -7.96 9.07
C CYS A 65 7.02 -7.67 9.91
N ASP A 66 7.78 -6.63 9.59
CA ASP A 66 8.96 -6.14 10.31
C ASP A 66 8.65 -4.99 11.29
N ALA A 67 7.38 -4.59 11.42
CA ALA A 67 6.95 -3.59 12.38
C ALA A 67 6.66 -4.21 13.75
N PHE A 68 6.96 -3.48 14.82
CA PHE A 68 6.72 -3.89 16.20
C PHE A 68 5.74 -2.96 16.91
N CYS A 69 4.65 -3.51 17.46
CA CYS A 69 3.63 -2.76 18.16
C CYS A 69 4.01 -2.57 19.65
N HIS A 70 4.48 -1.37 19.99
CA HIS A 70 4.85 -1.01 21.37
C HIS A 70 3.66 -0.67 22.27
N LYS A 71 2.60 -0.12 21.70
CA LYS A 71 1.40 0.34 22.40
C LYS A 71 0.16 -0.10 21.63
N PRO A 72 -0.97 -0.34 22.32
CA PRO A 72 -2.21 -0.66 21.62
C PRO A 72 -2.62 0.50 20.69
N PHE A 73 -3.21 0.15 19.56
CA PHE A 73 -3.90 1.13 18.72
C PHE A 73 -5.17 1.63 19.44
N PRO A 74 -5.64 2.85 19.16
CA PRO A 74 -6.93 3.31 19.65
C PRO A 74 -8.06 2.35 19.24
N ASP A 75 -9.06 2.19 20.10
CA ASP A 75 -10.23 1.33 19.84
C ASP A 75 -11.03 1.81 18.61
N GLU A 76 -11.05 3.12 18.38
CA GLU A 76 -11.68 3.75 17.21
C GLU A 76 -10.68 4.63 16.50
N MET A 77 -10.50 4.39 15.20
CA MET A 77 -9.65 5.17 14.32
C MET A 77 -10.53 5.94 13.33
N GLN A 78 -10.63 7.27 13.52
CA GLN A 78 -11.46 8.14 12.66
C GLN A 78 -10.66 8.87 11.59
N ASN A 79 -9.36 9.03 11.79
CA ASN A 79 -8.46 9.74 10.90
C ASN A 79 -7.37 8.81 10.37
N ILE A 80 -6.64 9.30 9.36
CA ILE A 80 -5.44 8.62 8.87
C ILE A 80 -4.45 8.41 10.03
N TYR A 81 -3.89 7.21 10.07
CA TYR A 81 -2.74 6.86 10.91
C TYR A 81 -1.58 6.43 10.01
N ALA A 82 -0.55 7.23 9.95
CA ALA A 82 0.67 6.93 9.20
C ALA A 82 1.82 7.78 9.73
N GLY A 83 3.00 7.20 9.86
CA GLY A 83 4.19 7.93 10.29
C GLY A 83 4.81 8.73 9.15
N HIS A 84 5.50 9.82 9.47
CA HIS A 84 6.36 10.52 8.53
C HIS A 84 7.64 9.73 8.30
N GLY A 85 7.96 9.48 7.05
CA GLY A 85 9.15 8.77 6.62
C GLY A 85 10.28 9.70 6.18
N PHE A 86 11.25 9.11 5.52
CA PHE A 86 12.40 9.85 5.02
C PHE A 86 12.02 10.91 3.97
N ARG A 87 12.59 12.11 4.06
CA ARG A 87 12.34 13.27 3.17
C ARG A 87 10.89 13.77 3.16
N GLY A 88 10.16 13.59 4.26
CA GLY A 88 8.79 14.08 4.38
C GLY A 88 7.74 13.27 3.63
N ALA A 89 8.08 12.11 3.12
CA ALA A 89 7.09 11.19 2.59
C ALA A 89 6.36 10.47 3.73
N LEU A 90 5.10 10.06 3.52
CA LEU A 90 4.41 9.18 4.45
C LEU A 90 4.96 7.76 4.35
N ASN A 91 5.13 7.12 5.51
CA ASN A 91 5.53 5.73 5.61
C ASN A 91 4.33 4.81 5.43
N CYS A 92 4.49 3.73 4.68
CA CYS A 92 3.43 2.77 4.41
C CYS A 92 3.51 1.49 5.26
N GLY A 93 4.49 1.37 6.17
CA GLY A 93 4.72 0.14 6.95
C GLY A 93 3.68 -0.10 8.03
N VAL A 94 3.15 0.97 8.63
CA VAL A 94 2.00 0.93 9.54
C VAL A 94 1.03 2.00 9.09
N VAL A 95 -0.15 1.57 8.64
CA VAL A 95 -1.11 2.50 8.00
C VAL A 95 -2.55 2.13 8.33
N TYR A 96 -3.33 3.16 8.62
CA TYR A 96 -4.79 3.13 8.57
C TYR A 96 -5.30 4.34 7.78
N ILE A 97 -6.32 4.13 6.97
CA ILE A 97 -7.04 5.17 6.23
C ILE A 97 -8.53 4.87 6.38
N PRO A 98 -9.36 5.85 6.73
CA PRO A 98 -10.80 5.62 6.78
C PRO A 98 -11.32 4.98 5.48
N PRO A 99 -11.96 3.82 5.52
CA PRO A 99 -12.24 3.00 4.31
C PRO A 99 -13.26 3.63 3.35
N ARG A 100 -13.97 4.68 3.80
CA ARG A 100 -14.92 5.47 2.99
C ARG A 100 -14.41 6.89 2.71
N GLY A 101 -13.15 7.17 3.03
CA GLY A 101 -12.55 8.48 2.82
C GLY A 101 -12.16 8.74 1.37
N GLU A 102 -11.95 10.02 1.04
CA GLU A 102 -11.52 10.43 -0.31
C GLU A 102 -10.13 9.92 -0.64
N LEU A 103 -9.21 9.92 0.32
CA LEU A 103 -7.83 9.45 0.13
C LEU A 103 -7.78 8.01 -0.36
N ILE A 104 -8.50 7.10 0.29
CA ILE A 104 -8.48 5.69 -0.11
C ILE A 104 -9.16 5.50 -1.47
N ALA A 105 -10.20 6.26 -1.77
CA ALA A 105 -10.86 6.23 -3.06
C ALA A 105 -9.92 6.66 -4.19
N GLN A 106 -9.17 7.76 -4.03
CA GLN A 106 -8.19 8.23 -5.01
C GLN A 106 -7.01 7.27 -5.19
N LEU A 107 -6.52 6.67 -4.10
CA LEU A 107 -5.48 5.65 -4.17
C LEU A 107 -5.93 4.43 -4.97
N LEU A 108 -7.13 3.93 -4.71
CA LEU A 108 -7.66 2.75 -5.40
C LEU A 108 -7.97 3.05 -6.87
N ASP A 109 -8.53 4.23 -7.18
CA ASP A 109 -8.73 4.66 -8.55
C ASP A 109 -7.39 4.73 -9.32
N TYR A 110 -6.35 5.27 -8.70
CA TYR A 110 -5.01 5.28 -9.30
C TYR A 110 -4.50 3.88 -9.63
N TYR A 111 -4.68 2.89 -8.75
CA TYR A 111 -4.23 1.52 -9.01
C TYR A 111 -5.07 0.80 -10.06
N ASP A 112 -6.37 1.07 -10.10
CA ASP A 112 -7.28 0.42 -11.04
C ASP A 112 -7.25 1.11 -12.43
N ASN A 113 -6.84 2.41 -12.51
CA ASN A 113 -6.79 3.24 -13.72
C ASN A 113 -5.43 3.93 -13.89
N LEU A 114 -4.36 3.15 -14.06
CA LEU A 114 -3.00 3.69 -14.15
C LEU A 114 -2.83 4.68 -15.31
N PRO A 115 -2.33 5.90 -15.05
CA PRO A 115 -2.02 6.87 -16.10
C PRO A 115 -0.74 6.48 -16.87
N ASP A 116 -0.50 7.10 -18.02
CA ASP A 116 0.75 6.92 -18.76
C ASP A 116 1.99 7.26 -17.92
N ALA A 117 1.88 8.29 -17.07
CA ALA A 117 2.87 8.61 -16.06
C ALA A 117 2.18 9.27 -14.84
N PRO A 118 2.52 8.87 -13.61
CA PRO A 118 2.00 9.50 -12.40
C PRO A 118 2.19 11.02 -12.39
N ALA A 119 1.21 11.76 -11.84
CA ALA A 119 1.21 13.22 -11.81
C ALA A 119 2.44 13.80 -11.10
N TRP A 120 2.92 13.15 -10.05
CA TRP A 120 4.09 13.54 -9.26
C TRP A 120 5.44 13.21 -9.90
N PHE A 121 5.46 12.49 -11.03
CA PHE A 121 6.72 12.18 -11.70
C PHE A 121 7.37 13.41 -12.29
N ASN A 122 8.65 13.58 -12.00
CA ASN A 122 9.50 14.58 -12.61
C ASN A 122 9.86 14.21 -14.08
N LYS A 123 10.49 15.15 -14.79
CA LYS A 123 10.87 14.98 -16.21
C LYS A 123 11.76 13.75 -16.45
N GLN A 124 12.67 13.42 -15.50
CA GLN A 124 13.57 12.28 -15.64
C GLN A 124 12.83 10.94 -15.49
N GLN A 125 11.90 10.85 -14.52
CA GLN A 125 11.07 9.66 -14.32
C GLN A 125 10.14 9.41 -15.52
N ARG A 126 9.52 10.46 -16.08
CA ARG A 126 8.71 10.37 -17.30
C ARG A 126 9.52 9.87 -18.48
N LYS A 127 10.74 10.39 -18.71
CA LYS A 127 11.64 9.90 -19.75
C LYS A 127 12.05 8.44 -19.56
N ARG A 128 12.12 7.94 -18.31
CA ARG A 128 12.39 6.52 -18.05
C ARG A 128 11.24 5.63 -18.50
N ILE A 129 9.97 6.07 -18.34
CA ILE A 129 8.80 5.35 -18.87
C ILE A 129 8.83 5.32 -20.40
N GLU A 130 9.07 6.48 -21.04
CA GLU A 130 9.09 6.61 -22.51
C GLU A 130 10.13 5.70 -23.17
N LYS A 131 11.23 5.40 -22.50
CA LYS A 131 12.32 4.55 -23.00
C LYS A 131 12.06 3.05 -22.87
N GLN A 132 11.00 2.66 -22.18
CA GLN A 132 10.68 1.25 -21.98
C GLN A 132 9.87 0.70 -23.15
N ASP A 133 9.88 -0.61 -23.31
CA ASP A 133 9.05 -1.30 -24.26
C ASP A 133 7.56 -1.00 -23.99
N SER A 134 6.88 -0.50 -25.03
CA SER A 134 5.46 -0.15 -24.98
C SER A 134 4.54 -1.36 -24.79
N HIS A 135 5.03 -2.58 -25.06
CA HIS A 135 4.28 -3.81 -24.84
C HIS A 135 4.26 -4.26 -23.37
N LEU A 136 5.14 -3.72 -22.52
CA LEU A 136 5.10 -4.00 -21.10
C LEU A 136 3.82 -3.46 -20.45
N PRO A 137 3.22 -4.19 -19.50
CA PRO A 137 2.11 -3.68 -18.70
C PRO A 137 2.44 -2.32 -18.08
N GLN A 138 1.45 -1.43 -18.00
CA GLN A 138 1.65 -0.07 -17.48
C GLN A 138 2.20 -0.05 -16.06
N ALA A 139 1.72 -0.96 -15.20
CA ALA A 139 2.23 -1.12 -13.83
C ALA A 139 3.74 -1.39 -13.81
N VAL A 140 4.22 -2.27 -14.71
CA VAL A 140 5.64 -2.63 -14.82
C VAL A 140 6.46 -1.43 -15.28
N ARG A 141 5.98 -0.68 -16.25
CA ARG A 141 6.67 0.53 -16.77
C ARG A 141 6.83 1.59 -15.69
N ILE A 142 5.77 1.87 -14.93
CA ILE A 142 5.80 2.83 -13.82
C ILE A 142 6.76 2.34 -12.72
N TYR A 143 6.67 1.06 -12.34
CA TYR A 143 7.53 0.47 -11.30
C TYR A 143 9.02 0.50 -11.68
N ASN A 144 9.36 0.18 -12.93
CA ASN A 144 10.73 0.23 -13.43
C ASN A 144 11.27 1.67 -13.50
N ALA A 145 10.42 2.65 -13.75
CA ALA A 145 10.83 4.06 -13.74
C ALA A 145 11.09 4.56 -12.31
N GLU A 146 10.30 4.11 -11.33
CA GLU A 146 10.43 4.49 -9.92
C GLU A 146 9.75 3.45 -9.01
N ARG A 147 10.55 2.69 -8.26
CA ARG A 147 10.06 1.59 -7.41
C ARG A 147 9.13 2.03 -6.29
N THR A 148 9.26 3.27 -5.82
CA THR A 148 8.43 3.83 -4.73
C THR A 148 7.13 4.47 -5.21
N ALA A 149 6.87 4.45 -6.53
CA ALA A 149 5.72 5.07 -7.15
C ALA A 149 4.37 4.55 -6.63
N PHE A 150 4.30 3.27 -6.29
CA PHE A 150 3.08 2.61 -5.81
C PHE A 150 2.93 2.61 -4.29
N GLY A 151 3.92 3.03 -3.55
CA GLY A 151 3.91 3.08 -2.10
C GLY A 151 3.98 4.52 -1.58
N PRO A 152 5.10 4.91 -0.95
CA PRO A 152 5.23 6.21 -0.28
C PRO A 152 4.93 7.41 -1.17
N GLN A 153 5.29 7.37 -2.47
CA GLN A 153 5.05 8.52 -3.35
C GLN A 153 3.56 8.71 -3.67
N ALA A 154 2.84 7.65 -4.06
CA ALA A 154 1.40 7.73 -4.31
C ALA A 154 0.66 8.13 -3.04
N PHE A 155 0.97 7.49 -1.92
CA PHE A 155 0.33 7.77 -0.64
C PHE A 155 0.52 9.23 -0.22
N THR A 156 1.76 9.73 -0.26
CA THR A 156 2.05 11.13 0.07
C THR A 156 1.34 12.11 -0.86
N TYR A 157 1.40 11.85 -2.18
CA TYR A 157 0.76 12.71 -3.16
C TYR A 157 -0.75 12.83 -2.92
N PHE A 158 -1.46 11.71 -2.83
CA PHE A 158 -2.90 11.74 -2.63
C PHE A 158 -3.30 12.27 -1.25
N ALA A 159 -2.53 11.98 -0.19
CA ALA A 159 -2.77 12.57 1.13
C ALA A 159 -2.64 14.10 1.11
N GLN A 160 -1.71 14.65 0.32
CA GLN A 160 -1.60 16.10 0.11
C GLN A 160 -2.80 16.67 -0.66
N GLN A 161 -3.28 15.97 -1.69
CA GLN A 161 -4.44 16.41 -2.48
C GLN A 161 -5.74 16.44 -1.65
N THR A 162 -5.92 15.50 -0.74
CA THR A 162 -7.12 15.39 0.11
C THR A 162 -7.02 16.19 1.42
N GLY A 163 -5.86 16.78 1.72
CA GLY A 163 -5.61 17.48 2.99
C GLY A 163 -5.45 16.52 4.19
N ASP A 164 -5.24 15.23 3.94
CA ASP A 164 -5.01 14.23 4.99
C ASP A 164 -3.54 14.17 5.43
N PHE A 165 -2.63 14.73 4.65
CA PHE A 165 -1.19 14.74 4.96
C PHE A 165 -0.89 15.39 6.32
N GLU A 166 -1.53 16.51 6.62
CA GLU A 166 -1.35 17.26 7.87
C GLU A 166 -2.01 16.57 9.09
N LYS A 167 -2.86 15.57 8.83
CA LYS A 167 -3.52 14.77 9.88
C LYS A 167 -2.74 13.49 10.21
N ALA A 168 -1.72 13.16 9.41
CA ALA A 168 -0.86 12.00 9.67
C ALA A 168 -0.02 12.21 10.93
N LEU A 169 0.11 11.16 11.75
CA LEU A 169 0.81 11.17 13.02
C LEU A 169 2.33 10.94 12.85
#